data_23dccb987a948b4ae4104a2190a92ca8
#
_entry.id   23dccb987a948b4ae4104a2190a92ca8
#
_cell.length_a   1.000
_cell.length_b   1.000
_cell.length_c   1.000
_cell.angle_alpha   90.00
_cell.angle_beta   90.00
_cell.angle_gamma   90.00
#
_symmetry.space_group_name_H-M   'P 1'
#
loop_
_entity.id
_entity.type
_entity.pdbx_description
1 polymer ?
#
loop_
_entity_poly.entity_id
_entity_poly.type
_entity_poly.pdbx_seq_one_letter_code
_entity_poly.pdbx_strand_id
1 'polypeptide(L)'
;MKIIFEIYYHTRWGESLFLSGDIDELGANEENRAVMMDYQGDGLWKYTMELPASAKKFHYEYLVKSGEGIRREWGSPHSFSPGRNAWEYRLVDRWRDVPADLPFYSSAFIQGIFFRQHAASVVETIDPGTLTVKVDASQLRPDERLVMVGDCPELGDWDVLKAPLLNDSAFPEWQITLDGR
;
A
#
# COMPACT_ATOMS: atom_id res chain seq x y z
N MET A 1 15.69 9.25 -7.90
CA MET A 1 14.26 8.89 -8.04
C MET A 1 13.53 9.30 -6.80
N LYS A 2 12.29 9.74 -6.95
CA LYS A 2 11.42 10.16 -5.86
C LYS A 2 10.51 9.00 -5.44
N ILE A 3 10.37 8.76 -4.15
CA ILE A 3 9.50 7.73 -3.59
C ILE A 3 8.56 8.40 -2.59
N ILE A 4 7.27 8.17 -2.77
CA ILE A 4 6.21 8.69 -1.93
C ILE A 4 5.55 7.48 -1.24
N PHE A 5 5.60 7.46 0.08
CA PHE A 5 4.90 6.48 0.90
C PHE A 5 3.60 7.09 1.38
N GLU A 6 2.51 6.37 1.22
CA GLU A 6 1.19 6.75 1.70
C GLU A 6 0.55 5.58 2.42
N ILE A 7 -0.03 5.87 3.57
CA ILE A 7 -0.74 4.87 4.36
C ILE A 7 -1.92 5.50 5.08
N TYR A 8 -3.06 4.80 5.08
CA TYR A 8 -4.23 5.20 5.85
C TYR A 8 -4.23 4.49 7.20
N TYR A 9 -4.11 5.28 8.26
CA TYR A 9 -4.15 4.79 9.62
C TYR A 9 -4.63 5.85 10.61
N HIS A 10 -5.67 5.53 11.39
CA HIS A 10 -6.18 6.43 12.41
C HIS A 10 -5.41 6.24 13.72
N THR A 11 -4.49 7.14 14.00
CA THR A 11 -3.75 7.19 15.27
C THR A 11 -4.62 7.77 16.38
N ARG A 12 -4.31 7.40 17.63
CA ARG A 12 -4.88 8.02 18.82
C ARG A 12 -4.14 9.31 19.15
N TRP A 13 -4.75 10.10 20.03
CA TRP A 13 -4.08 11.29 20.54
C TRP A 13 -2.73 10.95 21.19
N GLY A 14 -1.68 11.66 20.77
CA GLY A 14 -0.32 11.42 21.23
C GLY A 14 0.45 10.31 20.49
N GLU A 15 -0.16 9.67 19.51
CA GLU A 15 0.50 8.74 18.60
C GLU A 15 0.95 9.43 17.32
N SER A 16 2.08 8.99 16.77
CA SER A 16 2.56 9.40 15.44
C SER A 16 3.04 8.19 14.67
N LEU A 17 2.89 8.24 13.34
CA LEU A 17 3.32 7.17 12.45
C LEU A 17 4.75 7.44 11.96
N PHE A 18 5.54 6.38 11.93
CA PHE A 18 6.93 6.39 11.49
C PHE A 18 7.16 5.31 10.45
N LEU A 19 8.12 5.55 9.58
CA LEU A 19 8.62 4.61 8.59
C LEU A 19 10.03 4.20 8.97
N SER A 20 10.31 2.90 8.98
CA SER A 20 11.63 2.32 9.24
C SER A 20 12.01 1.37 8.12
N GLY A 21 13.28 1.24 7.81
CA GLY A 21 13.74 0.32 6.76
C GLY A 21 15.22 0.04 6.82
N ASP A 22 15.68 -0.90 5.98
CA ASP A 22 17.05 -1.41 5.95
C ASP A 22 18.05 -0.52 5.21
N ILE A 23 17.63 0.67 4.76
CA ILE A 23 18.49 1.70 4.17
C ILE A 23 18.71 2.86 5.15
N ASP A 24 19.79 3.61 4.97
CA ASP A 24 20.15 4.71 5.86
C ASP A 24 19.08 5.80 5.92
N GLU A 25 18.45 6.11 4.80
CA GLU A 25 17.40 7.11 4.67
C GLU A 25 16.12 6.74 5.48
N LEU A 26 15.95 5.46 5.80
CA LEU A 26 14.86 4.94 6.64
C LEU A 26 15.34 4.44 8.00
N GLY A 27 16.55 4.83 8.40
CA GLY A 27 17.10 4.57 9.72
C GLY A 27 17.80 3.24 9.90
N ALA A 28 18.11 2.49 8.83
CA ALA A 28 18.89 1.24 8.86
C ALA A 28 18.33 0.20 9.88
N ASN A 29 17.02 0.08 9.99
CA ASN A 29 16.29 -0.77 10.95
C ASN A 29 16.47 -0.36 12.43
N GLU A 30 17.02 0.81 12.73
CA GLU A 30 17.10 1.31 14.08
C GLU A 30 15.82 2.10 14.43
N GLU A 31 15.07 1.66 15.45
CA GLU A 31 13.80 2.29 15.85
C GLU A 31 13.91 3.78 16.20
N ASN A 32 15.02 4.18 16.80
CA ASN A 32 15.29 5.56 17.17
C ASN A 32 15.62 6.46 15.97
N ARG A 33 15.99 5.86 14.83
CA ARG A 33 16.29 6.54 13.57
C ARG A 33 15.15 6.46 12.55
N ALA A 34 14.05 5.76 12.89
CA ALA A 34 12.86 5.72 12.03
C ALA A 34 12.35 7.14 11.76
N VAL A 35 11.95 7.40 10.52
CA VAL A 35 11.51 8.72 10.05
C VAL A 35 10.03 8.94 10.34
N MET A 36 9.70 10.11 10.86
CA MET A 36 8.32 10.47 11.14
C MET A 36 7.61 10.81 9.83
N MET A 37 6.38 10.31 9.68
CA MET A 37 5.53 10.64 8.55
C MET A 37 4.71 11.90 8.84
N ASP A 38 4.30 12.59 7.77
CA ASP A 38 3.46 13.78 7.84
C ASP A 38 1.98 13.41 7.77
N TYR A 39 1.21 13.85 8.75
CA TYR A 39 -0.25 13.67 8.76
C TYR A 39 -0.92 14.67 7.81
N GLN A 40 -1.72 14.14 6.87
CA GLN A 40 -2.39 14.93 5.82
C GLN A 40 -3.89 15.17 6.10
N GLY A 41 -4.44 14.61 7.18
CA GLY A 41 -5.86 14.59 7.47
C GLY A 41 -6.54 13.26 7.16
N ASP A 42 -7.71 13.03 7.72
CA ASP A 42 -8.57 11.86 7.48
C ASP A 42 -7.86 10.49 7.60
N GLY A 43 -6.85 10.42 8.47
CA GLY A 43 -6.06 9.21 8.67
C GLY A 43 -4.97 8.98 7.62
N LEU A 44 -4.81 9.85 6.63
CA LEU A 44 -3.74 9.74 5.64
C LEU A 44 -2.41 10.23 6.22
N TRP A 45 -1.40 9.40 6.12
CA TRP A 45 0.00 9.71 6.44
C TRP A 45 0.86 9.60 5.19
N LYS A 46 1.81 10.51 5.05
CA LYS A 46 2.68 10.60 3.88
C LYS A 46 4.13 10.85 4.28
N TYR A 47 5.05 10.21 3.58
CA TYR A 47 6.47 10.50 3.63
C TYR A 47 7.04 10.49 2.22
N THR A 48 7.92 11.44 1.92
CA THR A 48 8.56 11.54 0.59
C THR A 48 10.06 11.55 0.77
N MET A 49 10.75 10.69 0.04
CA MET A 49 12.21 10.66 0.00
C MET A 49 12.74 10.64 -1.43
N GLU A 50 13.99 11.01 -1.59
CA GLU A 50 14.73 10.92 -2.83
C GLU A 50 15.88 9.93 -2.68
N LEU A 51 15.99 9.00 -3.62
CA LEU A 51 17.09 8.06 -3.70
C LEU A 51 17.82 8.20 -5.03
N PRO A 52 19.13 7.85 -5.07
CA PRO A 52 19.86 7.78 -6.33
C PRO A 52 19.24 6.74 -7.27
N ALA A 53 19.38 6.94 -8.58
CA ALA A 53 18.84 6.01 -9.58
C ALA A 53 19.46 4.60 -9.50
N SER A 54 20.59 4.46 -8.81
CA SER A 54 21.30 3.19 -8.55
C SER A 54 20.79 2.45 -7.31
N ALA A 55 19.80 2.99 -6.60
CA ALA A 55 19.24 2.35 -5.41
C ALA A 55 18.73 0.95 -5.75
N LYS A 56 19.02 0.02 -4.84
CA LYS A 56 18.63 -1.39 -4.95
C LYS A 56 17.30 -1.64 -4.25
N LYS A 57 16.85 -2.88 -4.30
CA LYS A 57 15.76 -3.37 -3.48
C LYS A 57 16.04 -3.06 -1.99
N PHE A 58 15.02 -2.58 -1.28
CA PHE A 58 15.06 -2.40 0.17
C PHE A 58 13.76 -2.87 0.82
N HIS A 59 13.79 -3.00 2.15
CA HIS A 59 12.65 -3.40 2.97
C HIS A 59 12.30 -2.28 3.93
N TYR A 60 11.00 -2.16 4.26
CA TYR A 60 10.51 -1.16 5.20
C TYR A 60 9.28 -1.65 5.95
N GLU A 61 8.99 -1.01 7.07
CA GLU A 61 7.83 -1.28 7.92
C GLU A 61 7.32 0.02 8.54
N TYR A 62 6.08 0.01 8.99
CA TYR A 62 5.47 1.13 9.67
C TYR A 62 5.45 0.90 11.18
N LEU A 63 5.69 1.98 11.94
CA LEU A 63 5.73 2.00 13.39
C LEU A 63 4.80 3.09 13.89
N VAL A 64 4.02 2.81 14.93
CA VAL A 64 3.31 3.82 15.71
C VAL A 64 4.10 4.05 16.99
N LYS A 65 4.52 5.28 17.23
CA LYS A 65 5.21 5.68 18.46
C LYS A 65 4.32 6.59 19.30
N SER A 66 4.33 6.37 20.60
CA SER A 66 3.64 7.17 21.61
C SER A 66 4.49 7.29 22.87
N GLY A 67 4.02 8.06 23.86
CA GLY A 67 4.64 8.09 25.19
C GLY A 67 4.60 6.75 25.93
N GLU A 68 3.76 5.82 25.52
CA GLU A 68 3.60 4.49 26.10
C GLU A 68 4.52 3.42 25.45
N GLY A 69 5.12 3.74 24.29
CA GLY A 69 6.01 2.82 23.59
C GLY A 69 5.85 2.81 22.07
N ILE A 70 6.38 1.75 21.48
CA ILE A 70 6.40 1.55 20.04
C ILE A 70 5.53 0.33 19.70
N ARG A 71 4.63 0.49 18.74
CA ARG A 71 3.83 -0.58 18.16
C ARG A 71 4.20 -0.73 16.69
N ARG A 72 4.53 -1.95 16.29
CA ARG A 72 4.87 -2.31 14.91
C ARG A 72 3.66 -2.89 14.19
N GLU A 73 3.59 -2.70 12.90
CA GLU A 73 2.67 -3.49 12.08
C GLU A 73 3.06 -4.98 12.14
N TRP A 74 2.11 -5.84 11.86
CA TRP A 74 2.28 -7.27 11.95
C TRP A 74 2.72 -7.88 10.60
N GLY A 75 3.54 -8.94 10.67
CA GLY A 75 4.01 -9.67 9.49
C GLY A 75 5.42 -9.30 9.04
N SER A 76 5.79 -9.75 7.85
CA SER A 76 7.09 -9.45 7.26
C SER A 76 7.17 -8.00 6.76
N PRO A 77 8.35 -7.36 6.80
CA PRO A 77 8.52 -6.03 6.23
C PRO A 77 8.07 -5.97 4.76
N HIS A 78 7.57 -4.82 4.35
CA HIS A 78 7.30 -4.53 2.94
C HIS A 78 8.60 -4.55 2.15
N SER A 79 8.53 -4.75 0.85
CA SER A 79 9.71 -4.67 0.00
C SER A 79 9.44 -3.83 -1.23
N PHE A 80 10.41 -2.99 -1.57
CA PHE A 80 10.37 -2.19 -2.78
C PHE A 80 11.57 -2.50 -3.66
N SER A 81 11.32 -2.61 -4.98
CA SER A 81 12.36 -2.78 -6.00
C SER A 81 12.13 -1.77 -7.12
N PRO A 82 13.05 -0.82 -7.34
CA PRO A 82 12.90 0.16 -8.40
C PRO A 82 12.86 -0.51 -9.78
N GLY A 83 11.97 -0.04 -10.64
CA GLY A 83 11.95 -0.39 -12.07
C GLY A 83 13.00 0.40 -12.86
N ARG A 84 13.27 -0.02 -14.09
CA ARG A 84 14.36 0.55 -14.90
C ARG A 84 14.13 1.97 -15.41
N ASN A 85 12.89 2.43 -15.54
CA ASN A 85 12.56 3.66 -16.28
C ASN A 85 11.66 4.64 -15.53
N ALA A 86 11.32 4.39 -14.26
CA ALA A 86 10.48 5.28 -13.49
C ALA A 86 11.32 6.18 -12.57
N TRP A 87 10.96 7.46 -12.52
CA TRP A 87 11.63 8.48 -11.71
C TRP A 87 10.86 8.84 -10.45
N GLU A 88 9.59 8.50 -10.42
CA GLU A 88 8.69 8.72 -9.29
C GLU A 88 7.86 7.47 -9.03
N TYR A 89 7.76 7.10 -7.75
CA TYR A 89 6.99 5.96 -7.27
C TYR A 89 6.08 6.42 -6.14
N ARG A 90 4.87 5.89 -6.13
CA ARG A 90 3.93 6.06 -5.04
C ARG A 90 3.61 4.69 -4.47
N LEU A 91 3.98 4.47 -3.22
CA LEU A 91 3.73 3.24 -2.48
C LEU A 91 2.52 3.51 -1.58
N VAL A 92 1.44 2.81 -1.85
CA VAL A 92 0.20 2.95 -1.08
C VAL A 92 0.00 1.67 -0.30
N ASP A 93 0.17 1.78 1.00
CA ASP A 93 0.14 0.65 1.91
C ASP A 93 -1.04 0.73 2.88
N ARG A 94 -1.33 -0.39 3.52
CA ARG A 94 -2.27 -0.50 4.63
C ARG A 94 -1.56 -0.99 5.87
N TRP A 95 -1.96 -0.44 7.01
CA TRP A 95 -1.53 -0.95 8.29
C TRP A 95 -1.97 -2.40 8.47
N ARG A 96 -1.02 -3.27 8.73
CA ARG A 96 -1.28 -4.68 9.01
C ARG A 96 -1.36 -4.88 10.51
N ASP A 97 -2.58 -4.92 11.00
CA ASP A 97 -2.86 -5.27 12.38
C ASP A 97 -3.65 -6.57 12.43
N VAL A 98 -3.63 -7.25 13.57
CA VAL A 98 -4.51 -8.39 13.84
C VAL A 98 -5.71 -7.82 14.60
N PRO A 99 -6.84 -7.53 13.94
CA PRO A 99 -8.02 -7.07 14.64
C PRO A 99 -8.53 -8.19 15.54
N ALA A 100 -8.80 -7.87 16.80
CA ALA A 100 -9.27 -8.85 17.79
C ALA A 100 -10.61 -9.49 17.41
N ASP A 101 -11.39 -8.77 16.63
CA ASP A 101 -12.75 -9.11 16.20
C ASP A 101 -12.84 -9.62 14.74
N LEU A 102 -11.77 -9.49 13.95
CA LEU A 102 -11.75 -9.89 12.55
C LEU A 102 -10.50 -10.71 12.21
N PRO A 103 -10.39 -11.94 12.72
CA PRO A 103 -9.19 -12.78 12.51
C PRO A 103 -8.91 -13.08 11.04
N PHE A 104 -9.91 -13.00 10.16
CA PHE A 104 -9.76 -13.21 8.72
C PHE A 104 -9.01 -12.08 8.01
N TYR A 105 -8.89 -10.91 8.63
CA TYR A 105 -8.09 -9.78 8.12
C TYR A 105 -6.68 -9.74 8.70
N SER A 106 -6.30 -10.72 9.52
CA SER A 106 -4.92 -10.80 9.96
C SER A 106 -4.01 -11.10 8.77
N SER A 107 -2.85 -10.44 8.71
CA SER A 107 -1.88 -10.71 7.65
C SER A 107 -1.44 -12.18 7.64
N ALA A 108 -1.43 -12.87 8.79
CA ALA A 108 -1.17 -14.31 8.84
C ALA A 108 -2.21 -15.13 8.10
N PHE A 109 -3.48 -14.81 8.27
CA PHE A 109 -4.55 -15.51 7.59
C PHE A 109 -4.53 -15.20 6.09
N ILE A 110 -4.40 -13.93 5.73
CA ILE A 110 -4.35 -13.48 4.33
C ILE A 110 -3.12 -14.06 3.63
N GLN A 111 -1.93 -13.97 4.21
CA GLN A 111 -0.69 -14.46 3.60
C GLN A 111 -0.57 -15.98 3.67
N GLY A 112 -1.05 -16.62 4.73
CA GLY A 112 -0.91 -18.06 4.92
C GLY A 112 -1.96 -18.88 4.20
N ILE A 113 -3.18 -18.37 4.03
CA ILE A 113 -4.31 -19.12 3.46
C ILE A 113 -4.65 -18.67 2.04
N PHE A 114 -4.74 -17.37 1.78
CA PHE A 114 -5.11 -16.87 0.47
C PHE A 114 -3.93 -16.53 -0.43
N PHE A 115 -2.85 -16.02 0.16
CA PHE A 115 -1.65 -15.66 -0.60
C PHE A 115 -0.43 -16.33 0.03
N ARG A 116 0.04 -17.39 -0.58
CA ARG A 116 1.35 -17.98 -0.29
C ARG A 116 2.53 -17.08 -0.71
N GLN A 117 2.24 -15.89 -1.22
CA GLN A 117 3.22 -14.88 -1.60
C GLN A 117 3.04 -13.67 -0.70
N HIS A 118 4.16 -13.02 -0.34
CA HIS A 118 4.15 -11.78 0.43
C HIS A 118 3.22 -10.77 -0.26
N ALA A 119 2.35 -10.13 0.50
CA ALA A 119 1.63 -8.97 0.00
C ALA A 119 2.67 -7.96 -0.48
N ALA A 120 2.84 -7.87 -1.78
CA ALA A 120 3.70 -6.85 -2.36
C ALA A 120 3.03 -5.50 -2.14
N SER A 121 3.79 -4.51 -1.69
CA SER A 121 3.33 -3.12 -1.74
C SER A 121 2.90 -2.81 -3.16
N VAL A 122 1.77 -2.14 -3.29
CA VAL A 122 1.35 -1.68 -4.61
C VAL A 122 2.31 -0.58 -5.02
N VAL A 123 3.13 -0.87 -6.01
CA VAL A 123 4.04 0.12 -6.60
C VAL A 123 3.32 0.77 -7.76
N GLU A 124 2.93 2.01 -7.56
CA GLU A 124 2.34 2.83 -8.62
C GLU A 124 3.43 3.72 -9.23
N THR A 125 3.60 3.65 -10.53
CA THR A 125 4.27 4.71 -11.28
C THR A 125 3.26 5.80 -11.54
N ILE A 126 3.52 7.01 -11.04
CA ILE A 126 2.67 8.16 -11.31
C ILE A 126 2.97 8.62 -12.73
N ASP A 127 2.11 8.25 -13.66
CA ASP A 127 2.11 8.78 -15.02
C ASP A 127 1.06 9.90 -15.09
N PRO A 128 1.43 11.14 -15.46
CA PRO A 128 0.48 12.23 -15.57
C PRO A 128 -0.60 11.87 -16.59
N GLY A 129 -1.83 11.70 -16.13
CA GLY A 129 -2.97 11.34 -16.97
C GLY A 129 -3.53 9.95 -16.73
N THR A 130 -3.10 9.22 -15.70
CA THR A 130 -3.74 7.98 -15.28
C THR A 130 -4.60 8.19 -14.04
N LEU A 131 -5.72 7.44 -13.96
CA LEU A 131 -6.58 7.36 -12.79
C LEU A 131 -6.51 5.96 -12.21
N THR A 132 -6.05 5.82 -10.98
CA THR A 132 -6.09 4.55 -10.26
C THR A 132 -7.27 4.54 -9.29
N VAL A 133 -8.15 3.55 -9.48
CA VAL A 133 -9.29 3.29 -8.61
C VAL A 133 -8.98 2.10 -7.73
N LYS A 134 -9.18 2.24 -6.41
CA LYS A 134 -8.97 1.20 -5.41
C LYS A 134 -10.27 0.91 -4.67
N VAL A 135 -10.58 -0.36 -4.49
CA VAL A 135 -11.80 -0.82 -3.83
C VAL A 135 -11.45 -1.91 -2.83
N ASP A 136 -11.93 -1.77 -1.61
CA ASP A 136 -11.85 -2.82 -0.59
C ASP A 136 -13.03 -3.78 -0.77
N ALA A 137 -12.74 -5.01 -1.18
CA ALA A 137 -13.74 -6.04 -1.42
C ALA A 137 -13.28 -7.40 -0.89
N SER A 138 -13.15 -7.48 0.42
CA SER A 138 -12.71 -8.68 1.15
C SER A 138 -13.72 -9.82 1.17
N GLN A 139 -14.99 -9.57 0.81
CA GLN A 139 -16.09 -10.53 0.89
C GLN A 139 -16.27 -11.35 -0.38
N LEU A 140 -15.48 -11.10 -1.42
CA LEU A 140 -15.55 -11.84 -2.67
C LEU A 140 -15.09 -13.29 -2.49
N ARG A 141 -15.80 -14.21 -3.11
CA ARG A 141 -15.43 -15.62 -3.15
C ARG A 141 -14.27 -15.85 -4.11
N PRO A 142 -13.52 -16.96 -3.99
CA PRO A 142 -12.39 -17.25 -4.87
C PRO A 142 -12.69 -17.33 -6.36
N ASP A 143 -13.95 -17.61 -6.71
CA ASP A 143 -14.48 -17.70 -8.08
C ASP A 143 -15.11 -16.40 -8.59
N GLU A 144 -15.28 -15.41 -7.73
CA GLU A 144 -15.81 -14.08 -8.08
C GLU A 144 -14.69 -13.13 -8.51
N ARG A 145 -15.04 -12.19 -9.38
CA ARG A 145 -14.14 -11.15 -9.88
C ARG A 145 -14.85 -9.81 -9.81
N LEU A 146 -14.08 -8.77 -9.50
CA LEU A 146 -14.56 -7.41 -9.46
C LEU A 146 -14.30 -6.73 -10.80
N VAL A 147 -15.34 -6.12 -11.37
CA VAL A 147 -15.25 -5.33 -12.60
C VAL A 147 -15.73 -3.90 -12.34
N MET A 148 -15.25 -2.96 -13.12
CA MET A 148 -15.68 -1.57 -13.06
C MET A 148 -16.48 -1.25 -14.32
N VAL A 149 -17.75 -0.86 -14.17
CA VAL A 149 -18.63 -0.49 -15.30
C VAL A 149 -18.91 1.01 -15.29
N GLY A 150 -19.04 1.59 -16.46
CA GLY A 150 -19.32 3.00 -16.64
C GLY A 150 -19.83 3.32 -18.05
N ASP A 151 -20.06 4.60 -18.30
CA ASP A 151 -20.67 5.14 -19.53
C ASP A 151 -19.66 5.44 -20.65
N CYS A 152 -18.43 4.97 -20.52
CA CYS A 152 -17.39 5.13 -21.53
C CYS A 152 -16.89 3.76 -22.03
N PRO A 153 -16.31 3.71 -23.23
CA PRO A 153 -15.80 2.46 -23.82
C PRO A 153 -14.79 1.73 -22.95
N GLU A 154 -13.94 2.47 -22.25
CA GLU A 154 -12.92 1.94 -21.33
C GLU A 154 -13.53 1.22 -20.12
N LEU A 155 -14.76 1.57 -19.77
CA LEU A 155 -15.54 0.95 -18.69
C LEU A 155 -16.67 0.07 -19.21
N GLY A 156 -16.65 -0.27 -20.52
CA GLY A 156 -17.54 -1.22 -21.16
C GLY A 156 -18.94 -0.71 -21.51
N ASP A 157 -19.19 0.61 -21.51
CA ASP A 157 -20.50 1.19 -21.86
C ASP A 157 -21.67 0.53 -21.09
N TRP A 158 -21.51 0.33 -19.79
CA TRP A 158 -22.43 -0.38 -18.90
C TRP A 158 -22.62 -1.88 -19.20
N ASP A 159 -21.82 -2.46 -20.10
CA ASP A 159 -21.83 -3.88 -20.38
C ASP A 159 -20.80 -4.60 -19.51
N VAL A 160 -21.27 -5.37 -18.52
CA VAL A 160 -20.43 -6.12 -17.56
C VAL A 160 -19.46 -7.07 -18.27
N LEU A 161 -19.82 -7.60 -19.44
CA LEU A 161 -18.96 -8.53 -20.20
C LEU A 161 -17.79 -7.83 -20.90
N LYS A 162 -17.88 -6.53 -21.09
CA LYS A 162 -16.83 -5.69 -21.68
C LYS A 162 -16.05 -4.91 -20.63
N ALA A 163 -16.57 -4.87 -19.40
CA ALA A 163 -15.99 -4.11 -18.32
C ALA A 163 -14.60 -4.63 -17.92
N PRO A 164 -13.65 -3.75 -17.63
CA PRO A 164 -12.32 -4.15 -17.21
C PRO A 164 -12.34 -4.79 -15.81
N LEU A 165 -11.51 -5.83 -15.65
CA LEU A 165 -11.30 -6.50 -14.37
C LEU A 165 -10.37 -5.69 -13.47
N LEU A 166 -10.71 -5.61 -12.20
CA LEU A 166 -9.78 -5.11 -11.19
C LEU A 166 -8.75 -6.18 -10.82
N ASN A 167 -7.54 -5.73 -10.53
CA ASN A 167 -6.45 -6.58 -10.09
C ASN A 167 -6.60 -6.88 -8.59
N ASP A 168 -6.48 -8.15 -8.21
CA ASP A 168 -6.62 -8.66 -6.86
C ASP A 168 -5.28 -8.97 -6.16
N SER A 169 -4.15 -8.59 -6.76
CA SER A 169 -2.82 -8.90 -6.22
C SER A 169 -2.56 -8.31 -4.83
N ALA A 170 -3.29 -7.25 -4.46
CA ALA A 170 -3.24 -6.61 -3.16
C ALA A 170 -4.46 -6.94 -2.26
N PHE A 171 -5.15 -8.08 -2.52
CA PHE A 171 -6.33 -8.46 -1.73
C PHE A 171 -6.13 -8.21 -0.21
N PRO A 172 -7.11 -7.64 0.49
CA PRO A 172 -8.51 -7.41 0.08
C PRO A 172 -8.75 -6.16 -0.77
N GLU A 173 -7.72 -5.39 -1.08
CA GLU A 173 -7.80 -4.26 -1.98
C GLU A 173 -7.71 -4.72 -3.43
N TRP A 174 -8.68 -4.29 -4.23
CA TRP A 174 -8.74 -4.47 -5.67
C TRP A 174 -8.44 -3.16 -6.35
N GLN A 175 -7.69 -3.17 -7.42
CA GLN A 175 -7.30 -1.94 -8.10
C GLN A 175 -7.37 -2.05 -9.62
N ILE A 176 -7.61 -0.91 -10.25
CA ILE A 176 -7.53 -0.73 -11.70
C ILE A 176 -6.92 0.63 -12.00
N THR A 177 -6.05 0.68 -13.01
CA THR A 177 -5.50 1.93 -13.54
C THR A 177 -6.11 2.17 -14.92
N LEU A 178 -6.69 3.34 -15.09
CA LEU A 178 -7.34 3.78 -16.32
C LEU A 178 -6.50 4.93 -16.92
N ASP A 179 -6.35 4.95 -18.24
CA ASP A 179 -5.77 6.09 -18.95
C ASP A 179 -6.75 7.25 -18.90
N GLY A 180 -6.32 8.40 -18.37
CA GLY A 180 -7.13 9.61 -18.23
C GLY A 180 -7.15 10.47 -19.50
N ARG A 181 -7.36 9.85 -20.69
CA ARG A 181 -7.45 10.60 -21.96
C ARG A 181 -8.88 10.92 -22.30
#